data_9114851a8981623434afd8d694b77ee9
#
_entry.id   9114851a8981623434afd8d694b77ee9
#
_cell.length_a   1.000
_cell.length_b   1.000
_cell.length_c   1.000
_cell.angle_alpha   90.00
_cell.angle_beta   90.00
_cell.angle_gamma   90.00
#
_symmetry.space_group_name_H-M   'P 1'
#
loop_
_entity.id
_entity.type
_entity.pdbx_description
1 polymer ?
#
loop_
_entity_poly.entity_id
_entity_poly.type
_entity_poly.pdbx_seq_one_letter_code
_entity_poly.pdbx_strand_id
1 'polypeptide(L)' 'MNIGDTYSWTPAAFEGASGLGSFEKLRTVHGRIVYINEAHRYFTAEAEVNGIKLRESFKF' A
#
# COMPACT_ATOMS: atom_id res chain seq x y z
N MET A 1 -15.84 2.05 4.52
CA MET A 1 -14.67 1.26 4.16
C MET A 1 -14.83 -0.16 4.66
N ASN A 2 -14.57 -1.10 3.82
CA ASN A 2 -14.70 -2.50 4.19
C ASN A 2 -13.53 -3.31 3.69
N ILE A 3 -13.30 -4.43 4.33
CA ILE A 3 -12.26 -5.33 3.88
C ILE A 3 -12.63 -5.79 2.49
N GLY A 4 -11.68 -5.78 1.60
CA GLY A 4 -11.91 -6.14 0.21
C GLY A 4 -12.10 -4.95 -0.70
N ASP A 5 -12.30 -3.77 -0.13
CA ASP A 5 -12.45 -2.59 -0.96
C ASP A 5 -11.15 -2.25 -1.67
N THR A 6 -11.26 -1.72 -2.85
CA THR A 6 -10.07 -1.32 -3.58
C THR A 6 -9.51 -0.03 -3.00
N TYR A 7 -8.21 0.05 -2.91
CA TYR A 7 -7.56 1.24 -2.38
C TYR A 7 -6.29 1.47 -3.17
N SER A 8 -6.06 2.72 -3.55
CA SER A 8 -4.88 3.04 -4.33
C SER A 8 -3.97 3.97 -3.55
N TRP A 9 -2.69 3.76 -3.64
CA TRP A 9 -1.76 4.64 -2.92
C TRP A 9 -0.38 4.58 -3.57
N THR A 10 0.47 5.52 -3.23
CA THR A 10 1.83 5.52 -3.72
C THR A 10 2.71 4.99 -2.61
N PRO A 11 3.35 3.86 -2.80
CA PRO A 11 4.08 3.23 -1.72
C PRO A 11 5.32 3.97 -1.32
N ALA A 12 5.44 4.28 -0.09
CA ALA A 12 6.64 4.90 0.37
C ALA A 12 7.70 3.86 0.42
N ALA A 13 7.34 2.67 0.64
CA ALA A 13 8.35 1.64 0.77
C ALA A 13 9.13 1.43 -0.50
N PHE A 14 8.59 1.72 -1.60
CA PHE A 14 9.31 1.51 -2.79
C PHE A 14 10.46 2.41 -2.88
N GLU A 15 10.45 3.54 -2.38
CA GLU A 15 11.49 4.38 -2.50
C GLU A 15 12.63 3.81 -1.91
N GLY A 16 12.57 3.34 -0.77
CA GLY A 16 13.75 2.84 -0.19
C GLY A 16 14.25 1.71 -0.91
N ALA A 17 13.43 0.95 -1.36
CA ALA A 17 13.91 -0.21 -1.95
C ALA A 17 14.64 0.05 -3.15
N SER A 18 14.34 0.91 -3.83
CA SER A 18 14.98 0.98 -4.98
C SER A 18 16.10 1.68 -4.97
N GLY A 19 16.35 2.30 -4.17
CA GLY A 19 17.48 2.93 -4.15
C GLY A 19 18.02 2.90 -5.44
N LEU A 20 17.49 2.32 -6.31
CA LEU A 20 17.99 2.27 -7.48
C LEU A 20 17.62 3.30 -8.21
N GLY A 21 17.16 3.97 -7.90
CA GLY A 21 16.96 4.97 -8.60
C GLY A 21 15.99 5.04 -9.42
N SER A 22 15.44 4.50 -9.52
CA SER A 22 14.60 4.56 -10.45
C SER A 22 13.49 5.09 -10.04
N PHE A 23 13.49 5.30 -9.29
CA PHE A 23 12.54 5.72 -8.82
C PHE A 23 11.80 6.65 -9.31
N GLU A 24 12.09 6.94 -9.96
CA GLU A 24 11.49 7.95 -10.52
C GLU A 24 10.14 7.65 -10.61
N LYS A 25 9.74 6.67 -10.51
CA LYS A 25 8.53 6.43 -10.64
C LYS A 25 7.87 5.99 -9.49
N LEU A 26 7.51 6.72 -8.63
CA LEU A 26 6.75 6.34 -7.62
C LEU A 26 5.42 6.17 -8.20
N ARG A 27 4.99 5.06 -8.62
CA ARG A 27 3.78 4.94 -9.21
C ARG A 27 2.70 4.60 -8.25
N THR A 28 1.48 4.95 -8.47
CA THR A 28 0.33 4.56 -7.68
C THR A 28 0.08 3.08 -7.88
N VAL A 29 -0.11 2.37 -6.82
CA VAL A 29 -0.45 0.96 -6.92
C VAL A 29 -1.90 0.78 -6.52
N HIS A 30 -2.51 -0.28 -6.99
CA HIS A 30 -3.90 -0.56 -6.71
C HIS A 30 -4.00 -1.85 -5.92
N GLY A 31 -4.56 -1.78 -4.76
CA GLY A 31 -4.64 -2.94 -3.91
C GLY A 31 -5.98 -3.08 -3.25
N ARG A 32 -6.05 -3.81 -2.17
CA ARG A 32 -7.28 -4.02 -1.47
C ARG A 32 -7.05 -3.90 0.01
N ILE A 33 -8.08 -3.49 0.72
CA ILE A 33 -8.00 -3.38 2.16
C ILE A 33 -8.10 -4.76 2.73
N VAL A 34 -7.12 -5.18 3.51
CA VAL A 34 -7.08 -6.50 4.09
C VAL A 34 -7.29 -6.50 5.60
N TYR A 35 -7.23 -5.35 6.23
CA TYR A 35 -7.39 -5.31 7.68
C TYR A 35 -7.88 -3.93 8.10
N ILE A 36 -8.77 -3.86 9.03
CA ILE A 36 -9.27 -2.61 9.55
C ILE A 36 -9.30 -2.70 11.07
N ASN A 37 -8.70 -1.71 11.74
CA ASN A 37 -8.72 -1.66 13.19
C ASN A 37 -9.42 -0.38 13.58
N GLU A 38 -10.70 -0.48 13.91
CA GLU A 38 -11.43 0.70 14.20
C GLU A 38 -11.07 1.30 15.56
N ALA A 39 -10.64 0.48 16.47
CA ALA A 39 -10.28 0.99 17.78
C ALA A 39 -9.06 1.88 17.70
N HIS A 40 -8.10 1.53 16.88
CA HIS A 40 -6.91 2.34 16.73
C HIS A 40 -6.97 3.20 15.49
N ARG A 41 -8.07 3.14 14.78
CA ARG A 41 -8.30 4.01 13.63
C ARG A 41 -7.27 3.89 12.53
N TYR A 42 -7.00 2.73 12.08
CA TYR A 42 -6.12 2.58 10.95
C TYR A 42 -6.56 1.37 10.15
N PHE A 43 -6.08 1.25 8.94
CA PHE A 43 -6.35 0.10 8.11
C PHE A 43 -5.10 -0.27 7.35
N THR A 44 -5.05 -1.48 6.84
CA THR A 44 -3.92 -1.96 6.07
C THR A 44 -4.39 -2.36 4.69
N ALA A 45 -3.67 -1.92 3.69
CA ALA A 45 -3.97 -2.29 2.31
C ALA A 45 -2.83 -3.12 1.76
N GLU A 46 -3.14 -4.00 0.82
CA GLU A 46 -2.14 -4.86 0.24
C GLU A 46 -2.26 -4.81 -1.28
N ALA A 47 -1.16 -4.75 -1.96
CA ALA A 47 -1.13 -4.74 -3.41
C ALA A 47 -0.05 -5.67 -3.89
N GLU A 48 -0.14 -6.12 -5.11
CA GLU A 48 0.90 -6.96 -5.66
C GLU A 48 1.46 -6.28 -6.88
N VAL A 49 2.77 -6.11 -6.92
CA VAL A 49 3.42 -5.45 -8.01
C VAL A 49 4.57 -6.31 -8.47
N ASN A 50 4.51 -6.76 -9.71
CA ASN A 50 5.58 -7.59 -10.25
C ASN A 50 5.85 -8.81 -9.38
N GLY A 51 4.82 -9.41 -8.87
CA GLY A 51 5.00 -10.60 -8.08
C GLY A 51 5.36 -10.36 -6.64
N ILE A 52 5.52 -9.11 -6.26
CA ILE A 52 5.89 -8.80 -4.90
C ILE A 52 4.70 -8.21 -4.19
N LYS A 53 4.40 -8.68 -3.00
CA LYS A 53 3.28 -8.14 -2.27
C LYS A 53 3.72 -7.01 -1.37
N LEU A 54 2.96 -5.93 -1.40
CA LEU A 54 3.25 -4.78 -0.58
C LEU A 54 2.10 -4.57 0.37
N ARG A 55 2.40 -4.21 1.59
CA ARG A 55 1.37 -3.88 2.55
C ARG A 55 1.73 -2.60 3.22
N GLU A 56 0.75 -1.77 3.41
CA GLU A 56 1.01 -0.53 4.11
C GLU A 56 -0.19 -0.18 4.95
N SER A 57 0.03 0.45 6.08
CA SER A 57 -1.04 0.83 6.98
C SER A 57 -1.25 2.32 6.94
N PHE A 58 -2.49 2.76 7.01
CA PHE A 58 -2.82 4.16 6.95
C PHE A 58 -3.83 4.51 8.03
N LYS A 59 -3.80 5.74 8.51
CA LYS A 59 -4.75 6.14 9.50
C LYS A 59 -5.99 6.67 8.85
N PHE A 60 -7.10 6.47 9.50
CA PHE A 60 -8.33 7.02 9.00
C PHE A 60 -8.41 8.47 9.31
#